data_956fb7bd01e2e8e87bde249dcde2885b
#
_entry.id   956fb7bd01e2e8e87bde249dcde2885b
#
_cell.length_a   1.000
_cell.length_b   1.000
_cell.length_c   1.000
_cell.angle_alpha   90.00
_cell.angle_beta   90.00
_cell.angle_gamma   90.00
#
_symmetry.space_group_name_H-M   'P 1'
#
loop_
_entity.id
_entity.type
_entity.pdbx_description
1 polymer ?
#
loop_
_entity_poly.entity_id
_entity_poly.type
_entity_poly.pdbx_seq_one_letter_code
_entity_poly.pdbx_strand_id
1 'polypeptide(L)'
;MLRALFEHKVRPDFLIGTSVGAVNAAWVAGHPDPDGMTELADIWLSLRRQDVFPLSPLTSARGLLGRSNHFISNASLRSVLEKNIPYERLEEASLPVHIVATDLKSGRAAILASGPAVPALLASCAIPGVFPPVTIGRREFVDGGVANHTPITVAIEMGAEKIYVLPVGYPWLNREPTNALGMALHALARIVEQKLDAEVEANRNVADIQVLPALDLADVSPADFSHTKELIDWGYRSARRQLESSNGRAQSAIPEKAKRPLRLDPSPVRAA
;
A
#
# COMPACT_ATOMS: atom_id res chain seq x y z
N MET A 1 -3.22 -11.05 -7.08
CA MET A 1 -3.95 -10.05 -7.89
C MET A 1 -3.04 -9.46 -8.98
N LEU A 2 -1.89 -8.85 -8.67
CA LEU A 2 -0.96 -8.26 -9.64
C LEU A 2 -0.65 -9.21 -10.81
N ARG A 3 -0.28 -10.47 -10.53
CA ARG A 3 -0.03 -11.48 -11.56
C ARG A 3 -1.22 -11.63 -12.52
N ALA A 4 -2.47 -11.69 -12.02
CA ALA A 4 -3.65 -11.78 -12.86
C ALA A 4 -3.82 -10.58 -13.79
N LEU A 5 -3.54 -9.36 -13.30
CA LEU A 5 -3.57 -8.15 -14.13
C LEU A 5 -2.53 -8.23 -15.27
N PHE A 6 -1.29 -8.61 -14.95
CA PHE A 6 -0.24 -8.72 -15.97
C PHE A 6 -0.53 -9.82 -17.01
N GLU A 7 -1.09 -10.98 -16.61
CA GLU A 7 -1.56 -12.02 -17.51
C GLU A 7 -2.70 -11.53 -18.44
N HIS A 8 -3.57 -10.64 -17.93
CA HIS A 8 -4.61 -9.98 -18.73
C HIS A 8 -4.11 -8.75 -19.51
N LYS A 9 -2.77 -8.62 -19.64
CA LYS A 9 -2.11 -7.55 -20.39
C LYS A 9 -2.38 -6.14 -19.87
N VAL A 10 -2.81 -6.01 -18.62
CA VAL A 10 -2.87 -4.70 -17.96
C VAL A 10 -1.43 -4.24 -17.71
N ARG A 11 -1.13 -3.04 -18.20
CA ARG A 11 0.17 -2.39 -18.03
C ARG A 11 -0.08 -1.02 -17.43
N PRO A 12 0.32 -0.77 -16.18
CA PRO A 12 0.14 0.53 -15.56
C PRO A 12 1.12 1.56 -16.14
N ASP A 13 0.67 2.81 -16.25
CA ASP A 13 1.54 3.94 -16.58
C ASP A 13 2.28 4.44 -15.35
N PHE A 14 1.68 4.27 -14.17
CA PHE A 14 2.28 4.56 -12.87
C PHE A 14 1.61 3.74 -11.77
N LEU A 15 2.26 3.72 -10.62
CA LEU A 15 1.80 2.99 -9.44
C LEU A 15 1.69 3.93 -8.24
N ILE A 16 0.64 3.77 -7.45
CA ILE A 16 0.52 4.43 -6.14
C ILE A 16 0.31 3.36 -5.09
N GLY A 17 1.07 3.44 -4.00
CA GLY A 17 0.95 2.47 -2.91
C GLY A 17 0.98 3.10 -1.54
N THR A 18 0.26 2.48 -0.62
CA THR A 18 0.22 2.84 0.81
C THR A 18 0.61 1.62 1.64
N SER A 19 1.51 1.78 2.62
CA SER A 19 1.92 0.72 3.54
C SER A 19 2.44 -0.51 2.76
N VAL A 20 1.94 -1.72 3.04
CA VAL A 20 2.30 -2.93 2.28
C VAL A 20 2.03 -2.79 0.78
N GLY A 21 1.04 -2.00 0.40
CA GLY A 21 0.77 -1.64 -1.00
C GLY A 21 1.88 -0.82 -1.62
N ALA A 22 2.56 0.03 -0.84
CA ALA A 22 3.75 0.78 -1.28
C ALA A 22 4.93 -0.14 -1.55
N VAL A 23 5.14 -1.16 -0.70
CA VAL A 23 6.20 -2.16 -0.90
C VAL A 23 5.97 -2.95 -2.19
N ASN A 24 4.74 -3.41 -2.41
CA ASN A 24 4.37 -4.11 -3.64
C ASN A 24 4.50 -3.21 -4.87
N ALA A 25 4.03 -1.96 -4.79
CA ALA A 25 4.13 -1.00 -5.89
C ALA A 25 5.59 -0.70 -6.25
N ALA A 26 6.45 -0.52 -5.25
CA ALA A 26 7.88 -0.29 -5.47
C ALA A 26 8.57 -1.48 -6.14
N TRP A 27 8.25 -2.71 -5.74
CA TRP A 27 8.75 -3.90 -6.41
C TRP A 27 8.32 -3.94 -7.88
N VAL A 28 7.00 -3.79 -8.13
CA VAL A 28 6.44 -3.81 -9.48
C VAL A 28 7.04 -2.70 -10.34
N ALA A 29 7.30 -1.54 -9.78
CA ALA A 29 7.92 -0.43 -10.51
C ALA A 29 9.34 -0.76 -11.01
N GLY A 30 10.07 -1.61 -10.28
CA GLY A 30 11.39 -2.12 -10.70
C GLY A 30 11.33 -3.33 -11.64
N HIS A 31 10.26 -4.13 -11.56
CA HIS A 31 10.08 -5.37 -12.30
C HIS A 31 8.66 -5.44 -12.91
N PRO A 32 8.35 -4.60 -13.94
CA PRO A 32 6.99 -4.46 -14.45
C PRO A 32 6.63 -5.54 -15.50
N ASP A 33 6.89 -6.80 -15.21
CA ASP A 33 6.69 -7.95 -16.09
C ASP A 33 6.13 -9.16 -15.33
N PRO A 34 5.66 -10.21 -16.02
CA PRO A 34 5.11 -11.41 -15.39
C PRO A 34 6.09 -12.18 -14.50
N ASP A 35 7.38 -12.16 -14.83
CA ASP A 35 8.41 -12.85 -14.06
C ASP A 35 8.63 -12.13 -12.73
N GLY A 36 8.68 -10.79 -12.74
CA GLY A 36 8.72 -9.98 -11.53
C GLY A 36 7.53 -10.20 -10.60
N MET A 37 6.34 -10.52 -11.13
CA MET A 37 5.18 -10.89 -10.32
C MET A 37 5.35 -12.26 -9.65
N THR A 38 6.04 -13.17 -10.29
CA THR A 38 6.36 -14.49 -9.73
C THR A 38 7.41 -14.34 -8.62
N GLU A 39 8.48 -13.62 -8.89
CA GLU A 39 9.53 -13.33 -7.91
C GLU A 39 8.99 -12.61 -6.67
N LEU A 40 8.07 -11.64 -6.84
CA LEU A 40 7.39 -10.99 -5.71
C LEU A 40 6.65 -11.99 -4.85
N ALA A 41 5.96 -12.96 -5.47
CA ALA A 41 5.27 -14.01 -4.72
C ALA A 41 6.27 -14.88 -3.94
N ASP A 42 7.40 -15.24 -4.54
CA ASP A 42 8.45 -16.04 -3.89
C ASP A 42 9.10 -15.28 -2.71
N ILE A 43 9.31 -13.98 -2.85
CA ILE A 43 9.76 -13.13 -1.72
C ILE A 43 8.76 -13.23 -0.58
N TRP A 44 7.47 -12.98 -0.83
CA TRP A 44 6.44 -13.07 0.20
C TRP A 44 6.37 -14.44 0.85
N LEU A 45 6.52 -15.53 0.08
CA LEU A 45 6.56 -16.91 0.57
C LEU A 45 7.78 -17.21 1.44
N SER A 46 8.89 -16.52 1.23
CA SER A 46 10.12 -16.69 1.99
C SER A 46 10.10 -15.96 3.34
N LEU A 47 9.26 -14.90 3.47
CA LEU A 47 9.20 -14.07 4.66
C LEU A 47 8.54 -14.78 5.83
N ARG A 48 9.06 -14.51 7.00
CA ARG A 48 8.53 -14.93 8.30
C ARG A 48 8.20 -13.70 9.14
N ARG A 49 7.37 -13.89 10.14
CA ARG A 49 6.99 -12.83 11.09
C ARG A 49 8.19 -12.03 11.62
N GLN A 50 9.27 -12.71 11.98
CA GLN A 50 10.47 -12.07 12.55
C GLN A 50 11.21 -11.15 11.58
N ASP A 51 11.03 -11.35 10.27
CA ASP A 51 11.67 -10.54 9.23
C ASP A 51 11.01 -9.17 9.11
N VAL A 52 9.74 -9.05 9.53
CA VAL A 52 8.98 -7.80 9.50
C VAL A 52 8.66 -7.30 10.91
N PHE A 53 8.20 -8.19 11.81
CA PHE A 53 7.75 -7.89 13.17
C PHE A 53 8.58 -8.63 14.22
N PRO A 54 9.88 -8.35 14.37
CA PRO A 54 10.71 -8.99 15.39
C PRO A 54 10.25 -8.57 16.79
N LEU A 55 10.02 -9.54 17.65
CA LEU A 55 9.75 -9.27 19.07
C LEU A 55 11.08 -9.09 19.80
N SER A 56 11.32 -7.89 20.29
CA SER A 56 12.41 -7.60 21.22
C SER A 56 11.83 -7.30 22.60
N PRO A 57 12.10 -8.14 23.62
CA PRO A 57 11.61 -7.91 24.97
C PRO A 57 11.99 -6.51 25.51
N LEU A 58 13.17 -6.03 25.16
CA LEU A 58 13.67 -4.73 25.60
C LEU A 58 12.90 -3.58 24.96
N THR A 59 12.67 -3.63 23.63
CA THR A 59 11.94 -2.58 22.91
C THR A 59 10.47 -2.58 23.36
N SER A 60 9.87 -3.75 23.49
CA SER A 60 8.49 -3.88 23.98
C SER A 60 8.31 -3.37 25.41
N ALA A 61 9.25 -3.67 26.31
CA ALA A 61 9.24 -3.16 27.68
C ALA A 61 9.37 -1.62 27.73
N ARG A 62 10.25 -1.04 26.89
CA ARG A 62 10.39 0.43 26.81
C ARG A 62 9.13 1.10 26.28
N GLY A 63 8.47 0.50 25.29
CA GLY A 63 7.18 0.96 24.78
C GLY A 63 6.09 0.94 25.85
N LEU A 64 5.96 -0.16 26.59
CA LEU A 64 5.00 -0.32 27.70
C LEU A 64 5.26 0.68 28.86
N LEU A 65 6.52 1.03 29.12
CA LEU A 65 6.91 2.00 30.14
C LEU A 65 6.80 3.47 29.67
N GLY A 66 6.25 3.71 28.46
CA GLY A 66 6.14 5.06 27.88
C GLY A 66 7.49 5.72 27.55
N ARG A 67 8.56 4.92 27.46
CA ARG A 67 9.92 5.41 27.12
C ARG A 67 10.25 5.30 25.63
N SER A 68 9.31 4.85 24.82
CA SER A 68 9.38 4.75 23.36
C SER A 68 7.99 4.98 22.78
N ASN A 69 7.92 5.61 21.60
CA ASN A 69 6.67 5.81 20.85
C ASN A 69 6.30 4.63 19.93
N HIS A 70 7.03 3.50 20.05
CA HIS A 70 6.83 2.28 19.25
C HIS A 70 7.22 1.04 20.05
N PHE A 71 6.67 -0.10 19.62
CA PHE A 71 6.93 -1.40 20.24
C PHE A 71 7.96 -2.25 19.47
N ILE A 72 8.14 -2.00 18.17
CA ILE A 72 8.98 -2.82 17.26
C ILE A 72 9.94 -1.90 16.51
N SER A 73 11.22 -2.30 16.43
CA SER A 73 12.19 -1.63 15.56
C SER A 73 11.87 -1.93 14.09
N ASN A 74 12.08 -0.95 13.21
CA ASN A 74 11.93 -1.14 11.77
C ASN A 74 13.21 -1.68 11.08
N ALA A 75 14.24 -2.05 11.83
CA ALA A 75 15.52 -2.50 11.27
C ALA A 75 15.39 -3.77 10.41
N SER A 76 14.58 -4.76 10.85
CA SER A 76 14.34 -5.97 10.06
C SER A 76 13.60 -5.67 8.78
N LEU A 77 12.53 -4.87 8.83
CA LEU A 77 11.82 -4.42 7.63
C LEU A 77 12.76 -3.65 6.69
N ARG A 78 13.62 -2.78 7.23
CA ARG A 78 14.65 -2.10 6.44
C ARG A 78 15.52 -3.09 5.67
N SER A 79 16.04 -4.12 6.35
CA SER A 79 16.90 -5.13 5.70
C SER A 79 16.17 -5.90 4.60
N VAL A 80 14.87 -6.20 4.79
CA VAL A 80 14.04 -6.81 3.75
C VAL A 80 13.91 -5.89 2.54
N LEU A 81 13.66 -4.60 2.75
CA LEU A 81 13.53 -3.63 1.67
C LEU A 81 14.85 -3.40 0.94
N GLU A 82 15.96 -3.20 1.67
CA GLU A 82 17.30 -3.01 1.09
C GLU A 82 17.76 -4.21 0.25
N LYS A 83 17.35 -5.43 0.64
CA LYS A 83 17.67 -6.64 -0.11
C LYS A 83 16.89 -6.78 -1.41
N ASN A 84 15.65 -6.32 -1.43
CA ASN A 84 14.70 -6.67 -2.49
C ASN A 84 14.32 -5.51 -3.42
N ILE A 85 14.44 -4.25 -3.00
CA ILE A 85 14.14 -3.11 -3.89
C ILE A 85 15.35 -2.85 -4.79
N PRO A 86 15.22 -2.87 -6.13
CA PRO A 86 16.34 -2.90 -7.05
C PRO A 86 16.92 -1.53 -7.40
N TYR A 87 16.46 -0.46 -6.77
CA TYR A 87 16.90 0.91 -7.02
C TYR A 87 17.05 1.68 -5.69
N GLU A 88 17.96 2.65 -5.68
CA GLU A 88 18.22 3.46 -4.48
C GLU A 88 17.23 4.61 -4.32
N ARG A 89 16.77 5.18 -5.43
CA ARG A 89 15.89 6.35 -5.47
C ARG A 89 14.62 6.04 -6.25
N LEU A 90 13.47 6.56 -5.78
CA LEU A 90 12.15 6.28 -6.37
C LEU A 90 12.07 6.65 -7.86
N GLU A 91 12.72 7.74 -8.25
CA GLU A 91 12.79 8.22 -9.64
C GLU A 91 13.64 7.33 -10.58
N GLU A 92 14.38 6.37 -10.05
CA GLU A 92 15.17 5.40 -10.83
C GLU A 92 14.37 4.16 -11.22
N ALA A 93 13.17 4.01 -10.68
CA ALA A 93 12.29 2.89 -11.02
C ALA A 93 11.90 2.90 -12.50
N SER A 94 11.72 1.71 -13.09
CA SER A 94 11.32 1.53 -14.49
C SER A 94 9.93 2.10 -14.80
N LEU A 95 9.05 2.13 -13.80
CA LEU A 95 7.75 2.81 -13.85
C LEU A 95 7.68 3.88 -12.76
N PRO A 96 7.02 5.01 -13.02
CA PRO A 96 6.74 6.00 -11.98
C PRO A 96 6.02 5.35 -10.79
N VAL A 97 6.56 5.55 -9.59
CA VAL A 97 5.97 5.03 -8.36
C VAL A 97 5.79 6.14 -7.33
N HIS A 98 4.64 6.15 -6.71
CA HIS A 98 4.23 7.16 -5.75
C HIS A 98 3.91 6.48 -4.42
N ILE A 99 4.66 6.83 -3.38
CA ILE A 99 4.54 6.25 -2.06
C ILE A 99 3.77 7.21 -1.16
N VAL A 100 2.66 6.74 -0.60
CA VAL A 100 1.83 7.54 0.31
C VAL A 100 2.35 7.38 1.72
N ALA A 101 2.64 8.49 2.37
CA ALA A 101 2.95 8.57 3.79
C ALA A 101 2.08 9.66 4.44
N THR A 102 2.00 9.68 5.75
CA THR A 102 1.33 10.75 6.50
C THR A 102 2.36 11.61 7.20
N ASP A 103 2.36 12.90 6.92
CA ASP A 103 3.18 13.87 7.67
C ASP A 103 2.68 13.96 9.12
N LEU A 104 3.53 13.61 10.05
CA LEU A 104 3.16 13.48 11.48
C LEU A 104 2.68 14.81 12.08
N LYS A 105 3.25 15.92 11.64
CA LYS A 105 2.93 17.24 12.19
C LYS A 105 1.60 17.79 11.67
N SER A 106 1.35 17.65 10.37
CA SER A 106 0.15 18.21 9.73
C SER A 106 -1.02 17.24 9.68
N GLY A 107 -0.76 15.93 9.82
CA GLY A 107 -1.76 14.86 9.61
C GLY A 107 -2.18 14.68 8.15
N ARG A 108 -1.55 15.37 7.20
CA ARG A 108 -1.90 15.31 5.78
C ARG A 108 -1.14 14.21 5.06
N ALA A 109 -1.74 13.66 4.02
CA ALA A 109 -1.05 12.77 3.10
C ALA A 109 0.11 13.49 2.40
N ALA A 110 1.22 12.79 2.26
CA ALA A 110 2.38 13.21 1.49
C ALA A 110 2.65 12.14 0.44
N ILE A 111 2.78 12.57 -0.82
CA ILE A 111 3.09 11.69 -1.94
C ILE A 111 4.59 11.82 -2.20
N LEU A 112 5.33 10.74 -1.90
CA LEU A 112 6.76 10.65 -2.11
C LEU A 112 7.00 9.97 -3.46
N ALA A 113 7.49 10.73 -4.44
CA ALA A 113 7.75 10.26 -5.80
C ALA A 113 9.22 10.38 -6.19
N SER A 114 10.05 10.88 -5.30
CA SER A 114 11.50 11.02 -5.50
C SER A 114 12.24 10.93 -4.18
N GLY A 115 13.54 10.71 -4.25
CA GLY A 115 14.40 10.55 -3.07
C GLY A 115 14.62 9.09 -2.70
N PRO A 116 15.24 8.83 -1.54
CA PRO A 116 15.65 7.48 -1.15
C PRO A 116 14.46 6.53 -1.02
N ALA A 117 14.47 5.43 -1.77
CA ALA A 117 13.35 4.49 -1.86
C ALA A 117 13.06 3.81 -0.52
N VAL A 118 14.05 3.23 0.13
CA VAL A 118 13.86 2.51 1.40
C VAL A 118 13.34 3.42 2.52
N PRO A 119 13.86 4.63 2.76
CA PRO A 119 13.25 5.58 3.70
C PRO A 119 11.80 5.92 3.38
N ALA A 120 11.44 6.11 2.11
CA ALA A 120 10.05 6.39 1.72
C ALA A 120 9.11 5.21 2.02
N LEU A 121 9.54 3.99 1.74
CA LEU A 121 8.79 2.77 2.04
C LEU A 121 8.64 2.55 3.55
N LEU A 122 9.70 2.76 4.32
CA LEU A 122 9.63 2.68 5.78
C LEU A 122 8.67 3.74 6.35
N ALA A 123 8.66 4.95 5.80
CA ALA A 123 7.73 6.00 6.21
C ALA A 123 6.27 5.59 5.94
N SER A 124 6.02 5.01 4.75
CA SER A 124 4.69 4.50 4.37
C SER A 124 4.21 3.33 5.23
N CYS A 125 5.13 2.54 5.78
CA CYS A 125 4.87 1.38 6.64
C CYS A 125 5.00 1.67 8.14
N ALA A 126 5.24 2.92 8.55
CA ALA A 126 5.43 3.28 9.95
C ALA A 126 4.10 3.34 10.73
N ILE A 127 3.48 2.18 10.95
CA ILE A 127 2.20 2.04 11.67
C ILE A 127 2.35 2.66 13.07
N PRO A 128 1.51 3.66 13.42
CA PRO A 128 1.58 4.33 14.73
C PRO A 128 1.53 3.34 15.90
N GLY A 129 2.45 3.52 16.84
CA GLY A 129 2.61 2.62 17.98
C GLY A 129 3.35 1.31 17.68
N VAL A 130 3.29 0.79 16.45
CA VAL A 130 4.00 -0.45 16.06
C VAL A 130 5.44 -0.13 15.68
N PHE A 131 5.66 0.70 14.67
CA PHE A 131 6.97 1.13 14.20
C PHE A 131 7.27 2.60 14.55
N PRO A 132 8.57 2.98 14.63
CA PRO A 132 8.93 4.38 14.84
C PRO A 132 8.54 5.24 13.62
N PRO A 133 8.17 6.52 13.84
CA PRO A 133 8.11 7.50 12.77
C PRO A 133 9.45 7.58 12.01
N VAL A 134 9.38 7.90 10.72
CA VAL A 134 10.56 7.98 9.85
C VAL A 134 10.82 9.43 9.47
N THR A 135 12.06 9.89 9.71
CA THR A 135 12.48 11.24 9.32
C THR A 135 13.02 11.22 7.89
N ILE A 136 12.46 12.07 7.03
CA ILE A 136 12.98 12.35 5.69
C ILE A 136 13.16 13.87 5.57
N GLY A 137 14.38 14.32 5.40
CA GLY A 137 14.72 15.74 5.46
C GLY A 137 14.41 16.33 6.84
N ARG A 138 13.50 17.32 6.90
CA ARG A 138 13.06 17.97 8.14
C ARG A 138 11.67 17.54 8.61
N ARG A 139 11.10 16.54 7.99
CA ARG A 139 9.73 16.07 8.27
C ARG A 139 9.74 14.66 8.83
N GLU A 140 8.81 14.40 9.73
CA GLU A 140 8.55 13.07 10.27
C GLU A 140 7.28 12.51 9.65
N PHE A 141 7.33 11.22 9.31
CA PHE A 141 6.23 10.53 8.66
C PHE A 141 5.83 9.26 9.42
N VAL A 142 4.54 8.98 9.35
CA VAL A 142 3.94 7.72 9.78
C VAL A 142 3.18 7.09 8.62
N ASP A 143 2.64 5.89 8.83
CA ASP A 143 1.93 5.10 7.81
C ASP A 143 0.91 5.94 7.02
N GLY A 144 0.96 5.79 5.71
CA GLY A 144 0.09 6.52 4.80
C GLY A 144 -1.39 6.26 5.01
N GLY A 145 -1.74 5.09 5.55
CA GLY A 145 -3.11 4.70 5.86
C GLY A 145 -3.82 5.62 6.87
N VAL A 146 -3.07 6.35 7.68
CA VAL A 146 -3.64 7.34 8.61
C VAL A 146 -4.35 8.47 7.85
N ALA A 147 -3.74 9.02 6.81
CA ALA A 147 -4.30 10.13 6.04
C ALA A 147 -5.05 9.65 4.78
N ASN A 148 -4.42 8.78 3.99
CA ASN A 148 -4.99 8.28 2.72
C ASN A 148 -4.53 6.86 2.42
N HIS A 149 -5.38 5.90 2.71
CA HIS A 149 -5.07 4.47 2.51
C HIS A 149 -5.21 4.04 1.05
N THR A 150 -6.24 4.52 0.37
CA THR A 150 -6.53 4.17 -1.03
C THR A 150 -6.61 5.46 -1.85
N PRO A 151 -5.52 5.91 -2.44
CA PRO A 151 -5.37 7.25 -3.00
C PRO A 151 -6.00 7.39 -4.41
N ILE A 152 -7.29 7.07 -4.57
CA ILE A 152 -8.04 7.14 -5.84
C ILE A 152 -8.07 8.58 -6.35
N THR A 153 -8.45 9.53 -5.49
CA THR A 153 -8.49 10.95 -5.85
C THR A 153 -7.12 11.44 -6.32
N VAL A 154 -6.03 11.02 -5.66
CA VAL A 154 -4.68 11.37 -6.07
C VAL A 154 -4.34 10.80 -7.46
N ALA A 155 -4.74 9.56 -7.75
CA ALA A 155 -4.54 8.96 -9.07
C ALA A 155 -5.26 9.76 -10.17
N ILE A 156 -6.49 10.20 -9.91
CA ILE A 156 -7.28 11.03 -10.83
C ILE A 156 -6.63 12.40 -11.05
N GLU A 157 -6.17 13.05 -9.98
CA GLU A 157 -5.45 14.32 -10.06
C GLU A 157 -4.16 14.22 -10.88
N MET A 158 -3.54 13.03 -10.89
CA MET A 158 -2.39 12.69 -11.73
C MET A 158 -2.76 12.31 -13.18
N GLY A 159 -4.05 12.31 -13.54
CA GLY A 159 -4.54 12.06 -14.88
C GLY A 159 -4.91 10.62 -15.18
N ALA A 160 -5.07 9.76 -14.18
CA ALA A 160 -5.54 8.39 -14.39
C ALA A 160 -6.99 8.38 -14.91
N GLU A 161 -7.20 7.78 -16.09
CA GLU A 161 -8.53 7.55 -16.68
C GLU A 161 -9.09 6.19 -16.24
N LYS A 162 -8.21 5.22 -15.97
CA LYS A 162 -8.54 3.88 -15.50
C LYS A 162 -7.71 3.50 -14.30
N ILE A 163 -8.37 3.04 -13.24
CA ILE A 163 -7.73 2.74 -11.96
C ILE A 163 -8.10 1.31 -11.55
N TYR A 164 -7.07 0.50 -11.30
CA TYR A 164 -7.23 -0.80 -10.65
C TYR A 164 -6.89 -0.67 -9.18
N VAL A 165 -7.87 -0.89 -8.31
CA VAL A 165 -7.67 -0.87 -6.86
C VAL A 165 -7.49 -2.30 -6.37
N LEU A 166 -6.39 -2.55 -5.66
CA LEU A 166 -6.06 -3.85 -5.08
C LEU A 166 -6.15 -3.73 -3.54
N PRO A 167 -7.34 -3.91 -2.96
CA PRO A 167 -7.50 -3.78 -1.51
C PRO A 167 -6.84 -4.97 -0.81
N VAL A 168 -6.14 -4.69 0.29
CA VAL A 168 -5.51 -5.73 1.10
C VAL A 168 -6.57 -6.54 1.88
N GLY A 169 -7.67 -5.87 2.26
CA GLY A 169 -8.66 -6.41 3.19
C GLY A 169 -8.18 -6.36 4.64
N TYR A 170 -9.11 -6.52 5.54
CA TYR A 170 -8.85 -6.51 6.99
C TYR A 170 -9.58 -7.68 7.66
N PRO A 171 -9.20 -8.94 7.38
CA PRO A 171 -9.93 -10.12 7.88
C PRO A 171 -10.00 -10.15 9.41
N TRP A 172 -9.00 -9.58 10.11
CA TRP A 172 -9.00 -9.49 11.58
C TRP A 172 -10.04 -8.52 12.16
N LEU A 173 -10.71 -7.70 11.33
CA LEU A 173 -11.80 -6.84 11.79
C LEU A 173 -13.04 -7.62 12.25
N ASN A 174 -13.15 -8.89 11.91
CA ASN A 174 -14.21 -9.75 12.35
C ASN A 174 -14.00 -10.29 13.79
N ARG A 175 -12.81 -10.05 14.37
CA ARG A 175 -12.50 -10.43 15.77
C ARG A 175 -12.57 -9.22 16.70
N GLU A 176 -13.06 -9.45 17.92
CA GLU A 176 -13.00 -8.44 18.96
C GLU A 176 -11.54 -8.29 19.44
N PRO A 177 -11.02 -7.05 19.52
CA PRO A 177 -9.68 -6.82 20.01
C PRO A 177 -9.60 -7.09 21.52
N THR A 178 -8.56 -7.81 21.95
CA THR A 178 -8.39 -8.27 23.33
C THR A 178 -7.50 -7.35 24.20
N ASN A 179 -6.92 -6.30 23.59
CA ASN A 179 -6.03 -5.37 24.30
C ASN A 179 -6.11 -3.96 23.69
N ALA A 180 -5.59 -2.96 24.42
CA ALA A 180 -5.68 -1.56 24.04
C ALA A 180 -5.05 -1.23 22.68
N LEU A 181 -3.88 -1.80 22.36
CA LEU A 181 -3.23 -1.62 21.06
C LEU A 181 -4.09 -2.26 19.95
N GLY A 182 -4.58 -3.46 20.16
CA GLY A 182 -5.49 -4.14 19.24
C GLY A 182 -6.76 -3.32 18.99
N MET A 183 -7.34 -2.70 20.04
CA MET A 183 -8.51 -1.81 19.90
C MET A 183 -8.18 -0.59 19.04
N ALA A 184 -7.04 0.05 19.26
CA ALA A 184 -6.62 1.21 18.47
C ALA A 184 -6.40 0.86 16.99
N LEU A 185 -5.73 -0.26 16.72
CA LEU A 185 -5.51 -0.76 15.36
C LEU A 185 -6.82 -1.19 14.69
N HIS A 186 -7.74 -1.81 15.44
CA HIS A 186 -9.07 -2.17 14.94
C HIS A 186 -9.86 -0.92 14.54
N ALA A 187 -9.90 0.09 15.39
CA ALA A 187 -10.58 1.36 15.07
C ALA A 187 -9.98 2.04 13.82
N LEU A 188 -8.66 2.07 13.72
CA LEU A 188 -7.96 2.61 12.54
C LEU A 188 -8.34 1.83 11.27
N ALA A 189 -8.32 0.50 11.32
CA ALA A 189 -8.66 -0.33 10.16
C ALA A 189 -10.13 -0.14 9.72
N ARG A 190 -11.09 0.05 10.66
CA ARG A 190 -12.49 0.38 10.33
C ARG A 190 -12.62 1.73 9.62
N ILE A 191 -11.88 2.75 10.06
CA ILE A 191 -11.86 4.06 9.41
C ILE A 191 -11.35 3.95 7.98
N VAL A 192 -10.29 3.16 7.79
CA VAL A 192 -9.69 2.93 6.47
C VAL A 192 -10.63 2.19 5.53
N GLU A 193 -11.31 1.14 6.00
CA GLU A 193 -12.27 0.37 5.21
C GLU A 193 -13.43 1.25 4.70
N GLN A 194 -14.02 2.06 5.57
CA GLN A 194 -15.11 2.97 5.20
C GLN A 194 -14.69 4.04 4.17
N LYS A 195 -13.44 4.45 4.16
CA LYS A 195 -12.94 5.45 3.20
C LYS A 195 -12.86 4.91 1.77
N LEU A 196 -12.57 3.63 1.57
CA LEU A 196 -12.48 3.05 0.23
C LEU A 196 -13.82 3.19 -0.52
N ASP A 197 -14.92 2.77 0.09
CA ASP A 197 -16.24 2.85 -0.54
C ASP A 197 -16.63 4.30 -0.84
N ALA A 198 -16.34 5.22 0.06
CA ALA A 198 -16.58 6.65 -0.13
C ALA A 198 -15.75 7.25 -1.28
N GLU A 199 -14.47 6.89 -1.39
CA GLU A 199 -13.58 7.32 -2.47
C GLU A 199 -14.05 6.80 -3.83
N VAL A 200 -14.44 5.53 -3.91
CA VAL A 200 -14.97 4.92 -5.14
C VAL A 200 -16.26 5.61 -5.57
N GLU A 201 -17.21 5.78 -4.64
CA GLU A 201 -18.51 6.40 -4.94
C GLU A 201 -18.35 7.87 -5.38
N ALA A 202 -17.49 8.63 -4.72
CA ALA A 202 -17.23 10.03 -5.05
C ALA A 202 -16.62 10.20 -6.47
N ASN A 203 -15.86 9.21 -6.94
CA ASN A 203 -15.07 9.32 -8.16
C ASN A 203 -15.57 8.46 -9.34
N ARG A 204 -16.63 7.67 -9.17
CA ARG A 204 -17.13 6.73 -10.18
C ARG A 204 -17.54 7.35 -11.52
N ASN A 205 -17.85 8.65 -11.54
CA ASN A 205 -18.22 9.39 -12.75
C ASN A 205 -17.02 10.12 -13.38
N VAL A 206 -15.83 10.05 -12.77
CA VAL A 206 -14.62 10.77 -13.18
C VAL A 206 -13.62 9.84 -13.85
N ALA A 207 -13.48 8.61 -13.36
CA ALA A 207 -12.57 7.61 -13.90
C ALA A 207 -13.22 6.21 -13.92
N ASP A 208 -12.70 5.30 -14.76
CA ASP A 208 -13.04 3.87 -14.72
C ASP A 208 -12.30 3.22 -13.53
N ILE A 209 -13.02 3.03 -12.42
CA ILE A 209 -12.46 2.46 -11.20
C ILE A 209 -12.86 1.00 -11.07
N GLN A 210 -11.89 0.11 -11.12
CA GLN A 210 -12.07 -1.33 -10.96
C GLN A 210 -11.47 -1.79 -9.63
N VAL A 211 -12.32 -2.03 -8.65
CA VAL A 211 -11.91 -2.59 -7.36
C VAL A 211 -11.86 -4.11 -7.47
N LEU A 212 -10.68 -4.69 -7.28
CA LEU A 212 -10.52 -6.15 -7.23
C LEU A 212 -11.05 -6.70 -5.89
N PRO A 213 -11.41 -8.00 -5.82
CA PRO A 213 -12.01 -8.56 -4.61
C PRO A 213 -11.05 -8.44 -3.42
N ALA A 214 -11.53 -7.83 -2.33
CA ALA A 214 -10.80 -7.82 -1.07
C ALA A 214 -10.60 -9.24 -0.52
N LEU A 215 -9.55 -9.46 0.23
CA LEU A 215 -9.30 -10.74 0.90
C LEU A 215 -10.41 -11.01 1.94
N ASP A 216 -11.13 -12.12 1.75
CA ASP A 216 -12.12 -12.62 2.68
C ASP A 216 -11.62 -13.93 3.32
N LEU A 217 -10.49 -13.86 4.02
CA LEU A 217 -10.03 -14.93 4.89
C LEU A 217 -10.24 -14.48 6.32
N ALA A 218 -11.35 -14.90 6.90
CA ALA A 218 -11.61 -14.70 8.30
C ALA A 218 -10.41 -15.21 9.13
N ASP A 219 -10.00 -14.40 10.11
CA ASP A 219 -9.13 -14.83 11.19
C ASP A 219 -7.61 -14.86 10.96
N VAL A 220 -7.08 -14.36 9.84
CA VAL A 220 -5.62 -14.28 9.65
C VAL A 220 -5.07 -12.97 10.24
N SER A 221 -4.14 -13.09 11.19
CA SER A 221 -3.43 -11.93 11.75
C SER A 221 -2.50 -11.29 10.71
N PRO A 222 -2.37 -9.94 10.63
CA PRO A 222 -1.40 -9.27 9.76
C PRO A 222 0.06 -9.69 10.00
N ALA A 223 0.35 -10.24 11.18
CA ALA A 223 1.67 -10.73 11.54
C ALA A 223 1.83 -12.25 11.36
N ASP A 224 0.83 -12.91 10.79
CA ASP A 224 0.87 -14.36 10.52
C ASP A 224 1.19 -14.62 9.04
N PHE A 225 2.43 -15.00 8.78
CA PHE A 225 2.92 -15.33 7.44
C PHE A 225 2.73 -16.81 7.06
N SER A 226 2.14 -17.63 7.93
CA SER A 226 1.94 -19.08 7.66
C SER A 226 0.91 -19.32 6.54
N HIS A 227 -0.01 -18.37 6.33
CA HIS A 227 -1.06 -18.42 5.32
C HIS A 227 -0.72 -17.69 4.01
N THR A 228 0.52 -17.22 3.83
CA THR A 228 0.93 -16.42 2.66
C THR A 228 0.58 -17.08 1.34
N LYS A 229 0.82 -18.39 1.20
CA LYS A 229 0.51 -19.14 -0.02
C LYS A 229 -0.99 -19.13 -0.32
N GLU A 230 -1.82 -19.38 0.67
CA GLU A 230 -3.28 -19.41 0.53
C GLU A 230 -3.82 -18.04 0.12
N LEU A 231 -3.28 -16.96 0.73
CA LEU A 231 -3.63 -15.59 0.41
C LEU A 231 -3.25 -15.20 -1.02
N ILE A 232 -2.06 -15.58 -1.47
CA ILE A 232 -1.59 -15.35 -2.85
C ILE A 232 -2.48 -16.09 -3.84
N ASP A 233 -2.72 -17.38 -3.60
CA ASP A 233 -3.54 -18.24 -4.47
C ASP A 233 -4.99 -17.75 -4.55
N TRP A 234 -5.55 -17.32 -3.42
CA TRP A 234 -6.89 -16.76 -3.37
C TRP A 234 -6.98 -15.44 -4.13
N GLY A 235 -6.06 -14.51 -3.86
CA GLY A 235 -6.01 -13.21 -4.52
C GLY A 235 -5.83 -13.33 -6.04
N TYR A 236 -5.01 -14.27 -6.49
CA TYR A 236 -4.84 -14.56 -7.91
C TYR A 236 -6.14 -15.06 -8.54
N ARG A 237 -6.75 -16.12 -7.97
CA ARG A 237 -7.98 -16.74 -8.52
C ARG A 237 -9.17 -15.77 -8.52
N SER A 238 -9.31 -14.96 -7.48
CA SER A 238 -10.41 -13.99 -7.36
C SER A 238 -10.28 -12.86 -8.38
N ALA A 239 -9.09 -12.29 -8.52
CA ALA A 239 -8.82 -11.26 -9.52
C ALA A 239 -9.01 -11.79 -10.95
N ARG A 240 -8.48 -12.98 -11.25
CA ARG A 240 -8.64 -13.60 -12.56
C ARG A 240 -10.11 -13.80 -12.94
N ARG A 241 -10.93 -14.34 -12.03
CA ARG A 241 -12.37 -14.53 -12.27
C ARG A 241 -13.08 -13.21 -12.57
N GLN A 242 -12.76 -12.15 -11.84
CA GLN A 242 -13.36 -10.84 -12.06
C GLN A 242 -12.94 -10.27 -13.43
N LEU A 243 -11.66 -10.35 -13.79
CA LEU A 243 -11.15 -9.84 -15.07
C LEU A 243 -11.73 -10.60 -16.25
N GLU A 244 -11.88 -11.92 -16.15
CA GLU A 244 -12.54 -12.76 -17.17
C GLU A 244 -14.03 -12.37 -17.34
N SER A 245 -14.74 -12.10 -16.24
CA SER A 245 -16.15 -11.67 -16.29
C SER A 245 -16.34 -10.24 -16.81
N SER A 246 -15.38 -9.35 -16.56
CA SER A 246 -15.41 -7.96 -17.01
C SER A 246 -15.13 -7.83 -18.51
N ASN A 247 -14.30 -8.69 -19.08
CA ASN A 247 -14.05 -8.73 -20.53
C ASN A 247 -15.32 -9.10 -21.33
N GLY A 248 -16.29 -9.79 -20.71
CA GLY A 248 -17.62 -10.05 -21.28
C GLY A 248 -18.60 -8.86 -21.21
N ARG A 249 -18.29 -7.83 -20.42
CA ARG A 249 -19.16 -6.64 -20.20
C ARG A 249 -18.59 -5.33 -20.73
N ALA A 250 -17.42 -5.33 -21.34
CA ALA A 250 -16.75 -4.13 -21.86
C ALA A 250 -17.37 -3.66 -23.18
N GLN A 251 -18.64 -3.25 -23.18
CA GLN A 251 -19.26 -2.35 -24.14
C GLN A 251 -20.42 -1.60 -23.46
N SER A 252 -20.12 -0.65 -22.59
CA SER A 252 -21.05 0.44 -22.28
C SER A 252 -20.28 1.72 -22.06
N ALA A 253 -20.53 2.62 -22.98
CA ALA A 253 -20.00 3.92 -23.26
C ALA A 253 -19.49 4.75 -22.07
N ILE A 254 -18.25 5.23 -22.17
CA ILE A 254 -17.72 6.39 -21.46
C ILE A 254 -18.41 7.64 -22.05
N PRO A 255 -18.99 8.54 -21.23
CA PRO A 255 -19.50 9.81 -21.74
C PRO A 255 -18.35 10.72 -22.17
N GLU A 256 -18.43 11.21 -23.39
CA GLU A 256 -17.47 12.11 -24.04
C GLU A 256 -17.53 13.55 -23.50
N LYS A 257 -17.38 13.78 -22.19
CA LYS A 257 -17.30 15.13 -21.63
C LYS A 257 -16.54 15.18 -20.31
N ALA A 258 -15.22 15.22 -20.39
CA ALA A 258 -14.38 15.87 -19.35
C ALA A 258 -12.96 16.12 -19.86
N LYS A 259 -12.78 16.83 -21.00
CA LYS A 259 -11.47 17.36 -21.39
C LYS A 259 -11.32 18.77 -20.83
N ARG A 260 -10.81 18.89 -19.62
CA ARG A 260 -10.11 20.10 -19.15
C ARG A 260 -8.94 19.65 -18.27
N PRO A 261 -7.70 19.86 -18.73
CA PRO A 261 -6.55 19.63 -17.86
C PRO A 261 -6.50 20.73 -16.80
N LEU A 262 -6.69 20.36 -15.54
CA LEU A 262 -6.28 21.22 -14.42
C LEU A 262 -4.75 21.26 -14.43
N ARG A 263 -4.19 22.46 -14.54
CA ARG A 263 -2.75 22.68 -14.35
C ARG A 263 -2.46 22.54 -12.86
N LEU A 264 -1.85 21.44 -12.50
CA LEU A 264 -1.19 21.30 -11.21
C LEU A 264 0.12 22.08 -11.25
N ASP A 265 0.35 22.91 -10.25
CA ASP A 265 1.66 23.54 -10.01
C ASP A 265 2.63 22.44 -9.54
N PRO A 266 3.61 22.03 -10.34
CA PRO A 266 4.53 20.97 -9.97
C PRO A 266 5.67 21.59 -9.17
N SER A 267 5.39 22.11 -7.98
CA SER A 267 6.47 22.43 -7.06
C SER A 267 6.99 21.13 -6.44
N PRO A 268 8.09 20.56 -6.96
CA PRO A 268 8.68 19.40 -6.32
C PRO A 268 9.13 19.81 -4.93
N VAL A 269 8.76 19.05 -3.92
CA VAL A 269 9.37 19.15 -2.59
C VAL A 269 10.85 18.80 -2.78
N ARG A 270 11.66 19.81 -3.11
CA ARG A 270 13.11 19.64 -3.15
C ARG A 270 13.55 19.37 -1.73
N ALA A 271 14.13 18.19 -1.53
CA ALA A 271 14.94 17.89 -0.37
C ALA A 271 16.14 18.86 -0.40
N ALA A 272 16.16 19.77 0.56
CA ALA A 272 17.35 20.55 0.91
C ALA A 272 18.09 19.80 2.03
#